data_41b586b98de4d22d283497256cb57927
#
_entry.id   41b586b98de4d22d283497256cb57927
#
_cell.length_a   1.000
_cell.length_b   1.000
_cell.length_c   1.000
_cell.angle_alpha   90.00
_cell.angle_beta   90.00
_cell.angle_gamma   90.00
#
_symmetry.space_group_name_H-M   'P 1'
#
loop_
_entity.id
_entity.type
_entity.pdbx_description
1 polymer ?
#
loop_
_entity_poly.entity_id
_entity_poly.type
_entity_poly.pdbx_seq_one_letter_code
_entity_poly.pdbx_strand_id
1 'polypeptide(L)'
;MTLALHGGTPVRSAPWPAWPPPLDAAQRALVTEVLESGRWGATQGGSAVTDLVAAFAHRSGVPYAVAVGNATLGLFAALRGLGVGRGDEVIVPAYTFVASATAVLLTGATPVIADVNPVDLHLSPEAVEAALTGRTAAIMPVHLAGSPADMDPLNALAARHGLVVVEDAAQAHGATYKGRPVGGLGDAGVYSFQASKAMTAGEGGLIVCRDEATYEAIWSVCNLGRKRGGQWYGHPTIGWNLRLTEIQAALLLPWLDRLDAEIDHRESFCTAAEHALTAESRLARGGEPVGVASAGGGGPSGARLPYGAELPVSVVPQPPGTTRDSRHLLMLRLHVPVDREFLLAAMAAEGVPLDAGYPPLGTFEALAREGARVEQCPAAEAAAQEVVWVRQSMLMDDPRNAVHLAEALAKVLAAMPPRDQA
;
A
#
# COMPACT_ATOMS: atom_id res chain seq x y z
N MET A 1 -9.88 -22.12 26.17
CA MET A 1 -8.55 -22.60 25.73
C MET A 1 -7.46 -21.67 26.25
N THR A 2 -6.32 -22.20 26.68
CA THR A 2 -5.20 -21.36 27.12
C THR A 2 -4.51 -20.73 25.92
N LEU A 3 -4.30 -19.40 25.94
CA LEU A 3 -3.54 -18.70 24.89
C LEU A 3 -2.08 -19.17 24.86
N ALA A 4 -1.47 -19.18 23.68
CA ALA A 4 -0.05 -19.48 23.54
C ALA A 4 0.81 -18.46 24.33
N LEU A 5 0.38 -17.21 24.42
CA LEU A 5 0.98 -16.18 25.29
C LEU A 5 1.09 -16.61 26.76
N HIS A 6 0.23 -17.50 27.21
CA HIS A 6 0.18 -18.03 28.58
C HIS A 6 0.55 -19.51 28.66
N GLY A 7 1.34 -20.01 27.72
CA GLY A 7 1.86 -21.39 27.69
C GLY A 7 0.93 -22.42 27.05
N GLY A 8 -0.14 -22.00 26.37
CA GLY A 8 -0.97 -22.88 25.53
C GLY A 8 -0.30 -23.25 24.21
N THR A 9 -0.92 -24.16 23.46
CA THR A 9 -0.46 -24.53 22.12
C THR A 9 -0.85 -23.44 21.12
N PRO A 10 0.07 -22.91 20.28
CA PRO A 10 -0.26 -21.94 19.26
C PRO A 10 -1.15 -22.57 18.17
N VAL A 11 -1.96 -21.74 17.53
CA VAL A 11 -2.78 -22.12 16.38
C VAL A 11 -1.90 -22.54 15.20
N ARG A 12 -0.79 -21.83 15.01
CA ARG A 12 0.18 -22.12 13.95
C ARG A 12 1.60 -22.14 14.51
N SER A 13 2.33 -23.23 14.24
CA SER A 13 3.76 -23.37 14.58
C SER A 13 4.67 -23.28 13.34
N ALA A 14 4.14 -23.54 12.14
CA ALA A 14 4.90 -23.42 10.91
C ALA A 14 5.15 -21.94 10.57
N PRO A 15 6.34 -21.55 10.07
CA PRO A 15 6.60 -20.18 9.66
C PRO A 15 5.74 -19.79 8.44
N TRP A 16 5.45 -18.50 8.32
CA TRP A 16 4.89 -17.92 7.10
C TRP A 16 5.98 -17.77 6.04
N PRO A 17 5.60 -17.68 4.74
CA PRO A 17 6.57 -17.47 3.67
C PRO A 17 7.51 -16.29 3.95
N ALA A 18 8.81 -16.49 3.65
CA ALA A 18 9.79 -15.42 3.74
C ALA A 18 9.55 -14.37 2.65
N TRP A 19 9.79 -13.11 2.99
CA TRP A 19 9.71 -12.02 2.03
C TRP A 19 10.98 -11.15 2.08
N PRO A 20 11.58 -10.75 0.97
CA PRO A 20 11.23 -11.20 -0.39
C PRO A 20 11.50 -12.70 -0.59
N PRO A 21 10.88 -13.34 -1.60
CA PRO A 21 11.19 -14.72 -1.94
C PRO A 21 12.61 -14.84 -2.48
N PRO A 22 13.22 -16.04 -2.46
CA PRO A 22 14.51 -16.27 -3.09
C PRO A 22 14.51 -15.84 -4.56
N LEU A 23 15.62 -15.26 -5.03
CA LEU A 23 15.77 -14.87 -6.44
C LEU A 23 15.51 -16.07 -7.36
N ASP A 24 14.71 -15.86 -8.41
CA ASP A 24 14.57 -16.83 -9.48
C ASP A 24 15.77 -16.84 -10.44
N ALA A 25 15.75 -17.71 -11.44
CA ALA A 25 16.87 -17.86 -12.38
C ALA A 25 17.05 -16.61 -13.26
N ALA A 26 15.96 -15.97 -13.68
CA ALA A 26 16.02 -14.77 -14.53
C ALA A 26 16.59 -13.57 -13.76
N GLN A 27 16.15 -13.38 -12.51
CA GLN A 27 16.71 -12.35 -11.64
C GLN A 27 18.20 -12.56 -11.38
N ARG A 28 18.65 -13.80 -11.08
CA ARG A 28 20.07 -14.10 -10.88
C ARG A 28 20.89 -13.81 -12.13
N ALA A 29 20.39 -14.24 -13.30
CA ALA A 29 21.08 -14.03 -14.57
C ALA A 29 21.26 -12.53 -14.85
N LEU A 30 20.19 -11.74 -14.81
CA LEU A 30 20.24 -10.32 -15.12
C LEU A 30 21.05 -9.51 -14.11
N VAL A 31 20.95 -9.82 -12.80
CA VAL A 31 21.78 -9.18 -11.77
C VAL A 31 23.26 -9.50 -12.00
N THR A 32 23.61 -10.75 -12.31
CA THR A 32 24.99 -11.15 -12.62
C THR A 32 25.52 -10.41 -13.85
N GLU A 33 24.73 -10.34 -14.93
CA GLU A 33 25.10 -9.59 -16.14
C GLU A 33 25.38 -8.11 -15.84
N VAL A 34 24.51 -7.46 -15.05
CA VAL A 34 24.70 -6.06 -14.66
C VAL A 34 25.96 -5.88 -13.83
N LEU A 35 26.21 -6.78 -12.86
CA LEU A 35 27.40 -6.72 -12.00
C LEU A 35 28.68 -6.89 -12.82
N GLU A 36 28.72 -7.87 -13.75
CA GLU A 36 29.89 -8.15 -14.59
C GLU A 36 30.14 -7.03 -15.62
N SER A 37 29.07 -6.35 -16.08
CA SER A 37 29.19 -5.24 -17.04
C SER A 37 29.95 -4.02 -16.49
N GLY A 38 30.02 -3.83 -15.17
CA GLY A 38 30.53 -2.62 -14.52
C GLY A 38 29.65 -1.38 -14.73
N ARG A 39 28.53 -1.47 -15.44
CA ARG A 39 27.58 -0.37 -15.69
C ARG A 39 26.43 -0.40 -14.68
N TRP A 40 26.71 0.06 -13.46
CA TRP A 40 25.79 -0.06 -12.35
C TRP A 40 24.84 1.13 -12.16
N GLY A 41 25.21 2.28 -12.69
CA GLY A 41 24.43 3.51 -12.58
C GLY A 41 23.68 3.83 -13.87
N ALA A 42 22.48 4.38 -13.76
CA ALA A 42 21.60 4.73 -14.87
C ALA A 42 22.20 5.67 -15.95
N THR A 43 23.35 6.30 -15.68
CA THR A 43 24.05 7.18 -16.65
C THR A 43 25.21 6.50 -17.38
N GLN A 44 25.42 5.22 -17.15
CA GLN A 44 26.55 4.47 -17.70
C GLN A 44 26.19 3.60 -18.92
N GLY A 45 24.95 3.75 -19.45
CA GLY A 45 24.52 3.06 -20.66
C GLY A 45 24.15 1.58 -20.43
N GLY A 46 23.66 1.23 -19.25
CA GLY A 46 22.97 -0.04 -18.99
C GLY A 46 21.58 -0.05 -19.62
N SER A 47 20.96 -1.23 -19.76
CA SER A 47 19.63 -1.39 -20.34
C SER A 47 18.54 -1.69 -19.31
N ALA A 48 18.89 -2.26 -18.14
CA ALA A 48 17.89 -2.75 -17.18
C ALA A 48 16.95 -1.65 -16.69
N VAL A 49 17.45 -0.42 -16.41
CA VAL A 49 16.59 0.72 -16.06
C VAL A 49 15.68 1.12 -17.21
N THR A 50 16.22 1.18 -18.45
CA THR A 50 15.45 1.56 -19.64
C THR A 50 14.35 0.54 -19.91
N ASP A 51 14.68 -0.74 -19.83
CA ASP A 51 13.75 -1.85 -20.08
C ASP A 51 12.67 -1.91 -19.00
N LEU A 52 13.03 -1.73 -17.72
CA LEU A 52 12.08 -1.63 -16.61
C LEU A 52 11.09 -0.47 -16.80
N VAL A 53 11.61 0.72 -17.15
CA VAL A 53 10.81 1.93 -17.37
C VAL A 53 9.81 1.69 -18.51
N ALA A 54 10.26 1.13 -19.63
CA ALA A 54 9.40 0.84 -20.78
C ALA A 54 8.31 -0.20 -20.46
N ALA A 55 8.70 -1.31 -19.82
CA ALA A 55 7.79 -2.39 -19.44
C ALA A 55 6.73 -1.89 -18.42
N PHE A 56 7.15 -1.08 -17.46
CA PHE A 56 6.26 -0.56 -16.42
C PHE A 56 5.30 0.51 -16.96
N ALA A 57 5.77 1.41 -17.84
CA ALA A 57 4.92 2.38 -18.53
C ALA A 57 3.83 1.67 -19.35
N HIS A 58 4.22 0.66 -20.13
CA HIS A 58 3.28 -0.16 -20.90
C HIS A 58 2.23 -0.83 -19.98
N ARG A 59 2.67 -1.43 -18.86
CA ARG A 59 1.78 -2.06 -17.88
C ARG A 59 0.81 -1.08 -17.23
N SER A 60 1.26 0.15 -16.99
CA SER A 60 0.46 1.23 -16.41
C SER A 60 -0.45 1.93 -17.44
N GLY A 61 -0.41 1.53 -18.70
CA GLY A 61 -1.22 2.10 -19.78
C GLY A 61 -0.90 3.57 -20.08
N VAL A 62 0.34 3.99 -19.83
CA VAL A 62 0.83 5.34 -20.10
C VAL A 62 2.13 5.32 -20.91
N PRO A 63 2.45 6.41 -21.65
CA PRO A 63 3.63 6.41 -22.52
C PRO A 63 4.96 6.67 -21.78
N TYR A 64 4.95 7.25 -20.58
CA TYR A 64 6.15 7.74 -19.93
C TYR A 64 6.32 7.24 -18.51
N ALA A 65 7.57 6.92 -18.16
CA ALA A 65 7.96 6.61 -16.78
C ALA A 65 9.38 7.10 -16.47
N VAL A 66 9.66 7.31 -15.18
CA VAL A 66 10.97 7.70 -14.65
C VAL A 66 11.29 6.85 -13.41
N ALA A 67 12.37 6.08 -13.44
CA ALA A 67 12.82 5.30 -12.30
C ALA A 67 13.58 6.18 -11.30
N VAL A 68 13.26 6.02 -10.00
CA VAL A 68 13.79 6.83 -8.89
C VAL A 68 14.25 5.96 -7.73
N GLY A 69 15.08 6.52 -6.85
CA GLY A 69 15.68 5.81 -5.72
C GLY A 69 14.69 5.33 -4.65
N ASN A 70 13.53 5.96 -4.52
CA ASN A 70 12.40 5.53 -3.68
C ASN A 70 11.14 6.33 -4.00
N ALA A 71 9.97 5.86 -3.52
CA ALA A 71 8.68 6.51 -3.80
C ALA A 71 8.51 7.88 -3.12
N THR A 72 9.08 8.09 -1.93
CA THR A 72 9.00 9.40 -1.26
C THR A 72 9.61 10.49 -2.14
N LEU A 73 10.79 10.23 -2.69
CA LEU A 73 11.44 11.13 -3.65
C LEU A 73 10.71 11.15 -5.01
N GLY A 74 10.03 10.06 -5.37
CA GLY A 74 9.17 10.00 -6.55
C GLY A 74 7.96 10.93 -6.43
N LEU A 75 7.25 10.91 -5.31
CA LEU A 75 6.12 11.81 -5.03
C LEU A 75 6.58 13.29 -5.02
N PHE A 76 7.70 13.57 -4.35
CA PHE A 76 8.34 14.88 -4.41
C PHE A 76 8.61 15.32 -5.84
N ALA A 77 9.24 14.46 -6.66
CA ALA A 77 9.62 14.78 -8.02
C ALA A 77 8.39 14.97 -8.94
N ALA A 78 7.33 14.17 -8.75
CA ALA A 78 6.07 14.31 -9.46
C ALA A 78 5.40 15.67 -9.16
N LEU A 79 5.25 16.01 -7.87
CA LEU A 79 4.72 17.31 -7.46
C LEU A 79 5.54 18.47 -8.02
N ARG A 80 6.87 18.42 -7.90
CA ARG A 80 7.77 19.46 -8.43
C ARG A 80 7.70 19.58 -9.95
N GLY A 81 7.64 18.45 -10.66
CA GLY A 81 7.48 18.42 -12.12
C GLY A 81 6.16 19.00 -12.59
N LEU A 82 5.11 18.87 -11.78
CA LEU A 82 3.79 19.45 -12.01
C LEU A 82 3.67 20.91 -11.50
N GLY A 83 4.77 21.52 -11.05
CA GLY A 83 4.82 22.93 -10.67
C GLY A 83 4.46 23.24 -9.23
N VAL A 84 4.15 22.22 -8.41
CA VAL A 84 3.80 22.40 -6.99
C VAL A 84 5.03 22.82 -6.17
N GLY A 85 4.88 23.85 -5.33
CA GLY A 85 5.97 24.37 -4.52
C GLY A 85 5.54 25.30 -3.39
N ARG A 86 6.46 26.20 -3.03
CA ARG A 86 6.26 27.12 -1.91
C ARG A 86 5.01 28.00 -2.10
N GLY A 87 4.15 28.01 -1.09
CA GLY A 87 2.91 28.77 -1.08
C GLY A 87 1.69 27.96 -1.49
N ASP A 88 1.90 26.81 -2.12
CA ASP A 88 0.85 25.88 -2.50
C ASP A 88 0.44 24.97 -1.34
N GLU A 89 -0.75 24.39 -1.46
CA GLU A 89 -1.29 23.37 -0.59
C GLU A 89 -1.55 22.09 -1.37
N VAL A 90 -1.24 20.94 -0.76
CA VAL A 90 -1.53 19.60 -1.32
C VAL A 90 -2.38 18.81 -0.33
N ILE A 91 -3.56 18.38 -0.77
CA ILE A 91 -4.47 17.57 0.07
C ILE A 91 -4.03 16.11 0.03
N VAL A 92 -3.80 15.53 1.22
CA VAL A 92 -3.39 14.14 1.43
C VAL A 92 -4.34 13.45 2.42
N PRO A 93 -4.58 12.12 2.34
CA PRO A 93 -5.42 11.42 3.31
C PRO A 93 -4.79 11.37 4.70
N ALA A 94 -5.61 11.43 5.73
CA ALA A 94 -5.17 11.33 7.13
C ALA A 94 -4.72 9.90 7.51
N TYR A 95 -5.23 8.87 6.82
CA TYR A 95 -4.88 7.47 7.06
C TYR A 95 -4.00 6.93 5.93
N THR A 96 -2.71 7.21 6.01
CA THR A 96 -1.68 6.77 5.06
C THR A 96 -0.31 6.73 5.71
N PHE A 97 0.69 6.23 4.98
CA PHE A 97 2.08 6.32 5.40
C PHE A 97 2.57 7.77 5.33
N VAL A 98 3.38 8.17 6.29
CA VAL A 98 3.85 9.57 6.45
C VAL A 98 4.55 10.15 5.21
N ALA A 99 5.07 9.29 4.33
CA ALA A 99 5.77 9.73 3.11
C ALA A 99 4.89 10.57 2.17
N SER A 100 3.57 10.34 2.12
CA SER A 100 2.65 11.17 1.32
C SER A 100 2.70 12.65 1.77
N ALA A 101 2.68 12.92 3.08
CA ALA A 101 2.82 14.29 3.61
C ALA A 101 4.26 14.80 3.54
N THR A 102 5.26 13.96 3.83
CA THR A 102 6.67 14.35 3.78
C THR A 102 7.11 14.77 2.37
N ALA A 103 6.61 14.10 1.34
CA ALA A 103 6.90 14.46 -0.05
C ALA A 103 6.38 15.87 -0.40
N VAL A 104 5.24 16.27 0.16
CA VAL A 104 4.70 17.62 0.02
C VAL A 104 5.63 18.64 0.69
N LEU A 105 6.04 18.39 1.94
CA LEU A 105 6.98 19.27 2.66
C LEU A 105 8.30 19.45 1.91
N LEU A 106 8.81 18.41 1.25
CA LEU A 106 10.03 18.50 0.44
C LEU A 106 9.90 19.49 -0.73
N THR A 107 8.70 19.74 -1.25
CA THR A 107 8.48 20.76 -2.30
C THR A 107 8.49 22.19 -1.75
N GLY A 108 8.34 22.35 -0.45
CA GLY A 108 8.08 23.62 0.22
C GLY A 108 6.58 24.01 0.25
N ALA A 109 5.70 23.14 -0.24
CA ALA A 109 4.26 23.27 -0.13
C ALA A 109 3.77 22.80 1.26
N THR A 110 2.55 23.15 1.61
CA THR A 110 1.89 22.77 2.85
C THR A 110 1.04 21.51 2.64
N PRO A 111 1.30 20.40 3.34
CA PRO A 111 0.38 19.28 3.34
C PRO A 111 -0.91 19.63 4.11
N VAL A 112 -2.05 19.38 3.47
CA VAL A 112 -3.38 19.51 4.05
C VAL A 112 -3.91 18.12 4.29
N ILE A 113 -4.01 17.75 5.55
CA ILE A 113 -4.41 16.41 5.98
C ILE A 113 -5.93 16.38 6.07
N ALA A 114 -6.58 15.62 5.18
CA ALA A 114 -8.03 15.50 5.07
C ALA A 114 -8.50 14.09 5.41
N ASP A 115 -9.73 13.96 5.89
CA ASP A 115 -10.28 12.69 6.36
C ASP A 115 -10.50 11.69 5.22
N VAL A 116 -10.67 10.45 5.62
CA VAL A 116 -10.92 9.32 4.73
C VAL A 116 -12.39 8.90 4.79
N ASN A 117 -12.84 8.16 3.79
CA ASN A 117 -14.13 7.49 3.84
C ASN A 117 -14.14 6.46 4.98
N PRO A 118 -15.11 6.50 5.91
CA PRO A 118 -15.13 5.59 7.06
C PRO A 118 -15.33 4.12 6.69
N VAL A 119 -15.80 3.82 5.48
CA VAL A 119 -16.06 2.45 5.02
C VAL A 119 -14.80 1.80 4.47
N ASP A 120 -14.17 2.42 3.48
CA ASP A 120 -13.04 1.86 2.70
C ASP A 120 -11.67 2.49 3.04
N LEU A 121 -11.64 3.54 3.86
CA LEU A 121 -10.44 4.22 4.37
C LEU A 121 -9.59 4.95 3.32
N HIS A 122 -10.13 5.21 2.15
CA HIS A 122 -9.48 6.03 1.13
C HIS A 122 -9.89 7.51 1.28
N LEU A 123 -9.11 8.40 0.66
CA LEU A 123 -9.38 9.84 0.70
C LEU A 123 -10.82 10.17 0.30
N SER A 124 -11.58 10.82 1.20
CA SER A 124 -12.97 11.19 0.94
C SER A 124 -13.06 12.40 -0.01
N PRO A 125 -13.81 12.32 -1.12
CA PRO A 125 -14.08 13.47 -1.97
C PRO A 125 -14.72 14.64 -1.22
N GLU A 126 -15.61 14.37 -0.27
CA GLU A 126 -16.28 15.38 0.56
C GLU A 126 -15.28 16.08 1.49
N ALA A 127 -14.34 15.32 2.07
CA ALA A 127 -13.28 15.90 2.89
C ALA A 127 -12.30 16.74 2.04
N VAL A 128 -12.01 16.31 0.81
CA VAL A 128 -11.24 17.10 -0.14
C VAL A 128 -11.95 18.42 -0.45
N GLU A 129 -13.24 18.40 -0.81
CA GLU A 129 -14.02 19.58 -1.13
C GLU A 129 -14.07 20.58 0.04
N ALA A 130 -14.24 20.08 1.27
CA ALA A 130 -14.24 20.90 2.48
C ALA A 130 -12.87 21.52 2.79
N ALA A 131 -11.77 20.85 2.42
CA ALA A 131 -10.41 21.31 2.67
C ALA A 131 -9.85 22.26 1.61
N LEU A 132 -10.56 22.51 0.51
CA LEU A 132 -10.11 23.40 -0.57
C LEU A 132 -9.91 24.84 -0.11
N THR A 133 -8.84 25.46 -0.59
CA THR A 133 -8.57 26.90 -0.45
C THR A 133 -8.07 27.48 -1.77
N GLY A 134 -7.90 28.80 -1.83
CA GLY A 134 -7.29 29.46 -3.01
C GLY A 134 -5.80 29.11 -3.22
N ARG A 135 -5.17 28.35 -2.31
CA ARG A 135 -3.78 27.89 -2.43
C ARG A 135 -3.69 26.40 -2.76
N THR A 136 -4.79 25.68 -2.76
CA THR A 136 -4.78 24.25 -3.12
C THR A 136 -4.34 24.11 -4.58
N ALA A 137 -3.25 23.37 -4.80
CA ALA A 137 -2.67 23.12 -6.12
C ALA A 137 -2.79 21.65 -6.54
N ALA A 138 -2.85 20.72 -5.58
CA ALA A 138 -2.88 19.29 -5.87
C ALA A 138 -3.74 18.48 -4.89
N ILE A 139 -4.21 17.33 -5.37
CA ILE A 139 -4.78 16.25 -4.57
C ILE A 139 -3.87 15.04 -4.72
N MET A 140 -3.55 14.36 -3.61
CA MET A 140 -2.75 13.14 -3.61
C MET A 140 -3.56 11.97 -3.04
N PRO A 141 -4.40 11.31 -3.85
CA PRO A 141 -5.04 10.05 -3.44
C PRO A 141 -3.99 8.97 -3.21
N VAL A 142 -4.23 8.11 -2.21
CA VAL A 142 -3.41 6.94 -1.91
C VAL A 142 -4.21 5.68 -2.20
N HIS A 143 -3.64 4.77 -2.97
CA HIS A 143 -4.20 3.45 -3.21
C HIS A 143 -3.81 2.52 -2.07
N LEU A 144 -4.54 2.66 -0.97
CA LEU A 144 -4.23 2.05 0.31
C LEU A 144 -4.33 0.52 0.27
N ALA A 145 -3.37 -0.17 0.88
CA ALA A 145 -3.30 -1.63 1.00
C ALA A 145 -3.30 -2.40 -0.34
N GLY A 146 -3.22 -1.69 -1.47
CA GLY A 146 -3.27 -2.25 -2.81
C GLY A 146 -4.62 -2.08 -3.50
N SER A 147 -5.60 -1.52 -2.80
CA SER A 147 -6.93 -1.20 -3.33
C SER A 147 -6.94 0.21 -3.96
N PRO A 148 -7.49 0.39 -5.17
CA PRO A 148 -7.62 1.69 -5.80
C PRO A 148 -8.52 2.65 -5.00
N ALA A 149 -8.11 3.90 -4.83
CA ALA A 149 -9.01 4.97 -4.40
C ALA A 149 -10.12 5.19 -5.45
N ASP A 150 -11.28 5.73 -5.04
CA ASP A 150 -12.33 6.11 -5.98
C ASP A 150 -11.91 7.37 -6.75
N MET A 151 -11.28 7.15 -7.91
CA MET A 151 -10.60 8.19 -8.66
C MET A 151 -11.53 9.13 -9.43
N ASP A 152 -12.70 8.66 -9.86
CA ASP A 152 -13.57 9.48 -10.72
C ASP A 152 -14.09 10.75 -9.99
N PRO A 153 -14.61 10.68 -8.75
CA PRO A 153 -15.02 11.89 -8.03
C PRO A 153 -13.83 12.80 -7.68
N LEU A 154 -12.66 12.25 -7.35
CA LEU A 154 -11.45 13.03 -7.06
C LEU A 154 -10.94 13.76 -8.31
N ASN A 155 -10.89 13.09 -9.46
CA ASN A 155 -10.52 13.70 -10.74
C ASN A 155 -11.55 14.76 -11.18
N ALA A 156 -12.84 14.53 -10.93
CA ALA A 156 -13.88 15.53 -11.23
C ALA A 156 -13.72 16.78 -10.36
N LEU A 157 -13.39 16.62 -9.08
CA LEU A 157 -13.04 17.72 -8.17
C LEU A 157 -11.81 18.49 -8.69
N ALA A 158 -10.74 17.79 -9.00
CA ALA A 158 -9.50 18.38 -9.51
C ALA A 158 -9.77 19.18 -10.78
N ALA A 159 -10.52 18.64 -11.74
CA ALA A 159 -10.87 19.32 -12.99
C ALA A 159 -11.69 20.61 -12.76
N ARG A 160 -12.65 20.60 -11.80
CA ARG A 160 -13.45 21.80 -11.48
C ARG A 160 -12.63 22.94 -10.90
N HIS A 161 -11.56 22.62 -10.18
CA HIS A 161 -10.75 23.60 -9.46
C HIS A 161 -9.37 23.83 -10.09
N GLY A 162 -9.07 23.21 -11.24
CA GLY A 162 -7.79 23.34 -11.92
C GLY A 162 -6.60 22.77 -11.13
N LEU A 163 -6.84 21.72 -10.35
CA LEU A 163 -5.83 21.05 -9.52
C LEU A 163 -5.16 19.92 -10.27
N VAL A 164 -3.90 19.61 -9.93
CA VAL A 164 -3.23 18.40 -10.40
C VAL A 164 -3.50 17.21 -9.46
N VAL A 165 -3.48 15.99 -10.01
CA VAL A 165 -3.68 14.75 -9.26
C VAL A 165 -2.43 13.89 -9.32
N VAL A 166 -1.81 13.63 -8.17
CA VAL A 166 -0.65 12.74 -8.04
C VAL A 166 -1.07 11.50 -7.26
N GLU A 167 -1.13 10.35 -7.94
CA GLU A 167 -1.51 9.07 -7.31
C GLU A 167 -0.33 8.51 -6.50
N ASP A 168 -0.50 8.32 -5.19
CA ASP A 168 0.41 7.49 -4.40
C ASP A 168 0.00 6.02 -4.57
N ALA A 169 0.59 5.38 -5.57
CA ALA A 169 0.39 3.97 -5.92
C ALA A 169 1.46 3.05 -5.29
N ALA A 170 2.16 3.52 -4.23
CA ALA A 170 3.27 2.80 -3.59
C ALA A 170 2.90 1.41 -3.06
N GLN A 171 1.62 1.09 -2.95
CA GLN A 171 1.11 -0.19 -2.49
C GLN A 171 0.29 -0.95 -3.55
N ALA A 172 0.08 -0.37 -4.75
CA ALA A 172 -0.95 -0.81 -5.70
C ALA A 172 -0.39 -1.34 -7.03
N HIS A 173 0.71 -2.10 -6.98
CA HIS A 173 1.32 -2.72 -8.15
C HIS A 173 0.34 -3.68 -8.85
N GLY A 174 -0.10 -3.33 -10.07
CA GLY A 174 -1.02 -4.12 -10.87
C GLY A 174 -2.50 -4.00 -10.48
N ALA A 175 -2.85 -3.09 -9.58
CA ALA A 175 -4.25 -2.77 -9.28
C ALA A 175 -4.92 -2.03 -10.44
N THR A 176 -6.26 -2.20 -10.57
CA THR A 176 -7.04 -1.55 -11.62
C THR A 176 -8.34 -0.96 -11.08
N TYR A 177 -8.67 0.24 -11.56
CA TYR A 177 -9.91 0.96 -11.31
C TYR A 177 -10.71 1.06 -12.61
N LYS A 178 -11.92 0.51 -12.62
CA LYS A 178 -12.80 0.44 -13.82
C LYS A 178 -12.07 -0.08 -15.06
N GLY A 179 -11.26 -1.14 -14.87
CA GLY A 179 -10.47 -1.78 -15.91
C GLY A 179 -9.22 -1.02 -16.35
N ARG A 180 -8.90 0.13 -15.76
CA ARG A 180 -7.71 0.92 -16.07
C ARG A 180 -6.66 0.77 -14.96
N PRO A 181 -5.38 0.58 -15.28
CA PRO A 181 -4.31 0.53 -14.29
C PRO A 181 -4.25 1.81 -13.44
N VAL A 182 -4.07 1.68 -12.12
CA VAL A 182 -3.78 2.82 -11.26
C VAL A 182 -2.41 3.42 -11.55
N GLY A 183 -2.14 4.62 -11.08
CA GLY A 183 -0.92 5.40 -11.37
C GLY A 183 -1.00 6.15 -12.70
N GLY A 184 -1.88 5.71 -13.63
CA GLY A 184 -2.16 6.39 -14.88
C GLY A 184 -3.54 7.06 -14.92
N LEU A 185 -4.21 7.25 -13.80
CA LEU A 185 -5.56 7.83 -13.73
C LEU A 185 -5.53 9.34 -13.47
N GLY A 186 -4.51 9.83 -12.77
CA GLY A 186 -4.20 11.24 -12.55
C GLY A 186 -3.18 11.79 -13.56
N ASP A 187 -2.51 12.89 -13.17
CA ASP A 187 -1.45 13.53 -13.98
C ASP A 187 -0.12 12.79 -13.86
N ALA A 188 0.17 12.24 -12.68
CA ALA A 188 1.29 11.33 -12.41
C ALA A 188 0.92 10.33 -11.33
N GLY A 189 1.57 9.16 -11.34
CA GLY A 189 1.46 8.15 -10.31
C GLY A 189 2.81 7.60 -9.89
N VAL A 190 2.95 7.20 -8.63
CA VAL A 190 4.23 6.80 -8.05
C VAL A 190 4.13 5.45 -7.37
N TYR A 191 5.02 4.53 -7.75
CA TYR A 191 5.15 3.19 -7.17
C TYR A 191 6.40 3.07 -6.30
N SER A 192 6.36 2.18 -5.32
CA SER A 192 7.48 1.90 -4.40
C SER A 192 8.01 0.49 -4.57
N PHE A 193 9.32 0.33 -4.55
CA PHE A 193 9.99 -0.97 -4.52
C PHE A 193 10.75 -1.19 -3.22
N GLN A 194 10.28 -0.57 -2.13
CA GLN A 194 10.81 -0.78 -0.79
C GLN A 194 10.60 -2.24 -0.34
N ALA A 195 11.43 -2.73 0.58
CA ALA A 195 11.53 -4.13 1.00
C ALA A 195 10.21 -4.83 1.35
N SER A 196 9.22 -4.11 1.89
CA SER A 196 7.92 -4.68 2.27
C SER A 196 6.90 -4.72 1.13
N LYS A 197 7.19 -4.14 -0.04
CA LYS A 197 6.23 -4.01 -1.15
C LYS A 197 6.04 -5.32 -1.91
N ALA A 198 4.89 -5.44 -2.58
CA ALA A 198 4.53 -6.62 -3.38
C ALA A 198 5.51 -6.92 -4.53
N MET A 199 6.32 -5.95 -4.91
CA MET A 199 7.45 -6.04 -5.83
C MET A 199 8.58 -5.19 -5.26
N THR A 200 9.76 -5.76 -5.05
CA THR A 200 10.82 -5.08 -4.30
C THR A 200 12.23 -5.25 -4.87
N ALA A 201 13.05 -4.20 -4.70
CA ALA A 201 14.51 -4.26 -4.86
C ALA A 201 15.24 -3.76 -3.59
N GLY A 202 14.60 -3.94 -2.41
CA GLY A 202 15.07 -3.39 -1.14
C GLY A 202 14.69 -1.92 -0.99
N GLU A 203 15.08 -1.08 -1.92
CA GLU A 203 14.67 0.31 -2.13
C GLU A 203 14.46 0.56 -3.61
N GLY A 204 13.65 1.56 -3.94
CA GLY A 204 13.36 1.96 -5.31
C GLY A 204 11.98 2.60 -5.44
N GLY A 205 11.75 3.22 -6.59
CA GLY A 205 10.46 3.77 -6.98
C GLY A 205 10.40 4.02 -8.47
N LEU A 206 9.20 4.29 -8.95
CA LEU A 206 8.96 4.59 -10.36
C LEU A 206 7.79 5.56 -10.46
N ILE A 207 7.96 6.60 -11.27
CA ILE A 207 6.94 7.58 -11.57
C ILE A 207 6.40 7.28 -12.97
N VAL A 208 5.09 7.30 -13.15
CA VAL A 208 4.43 7.18 -14.45
C VAL A 208 3.63 8.43 -14.76
N CYS A 209 3.50 8.82 -16.03
CA CYS A 209 2.67 9.95 -16.45
C CYS A 209 2.29 9.84 -17.93
N ARG A 210 1.28 10.63 -18.35
CA ARG A 210 0.72 10.57 -19.71
C ARG A 210 1.25 11.66 -20.62
N ASP A 211 1.55 12.81 -20.06
CA ASP A 211 1.92 14.00 -20.82
C ASP A 211 3.44 14.12 -20.95
N GLU A 212 3.91 14.43 -22.17
CA GLU A 212 5.33 14.55 -22.47
C GLU A 212 6.00 15.71 -21.74
N ALA A 213 5.31 16.86 -21.61
CA ALA A 213 5.86 18.01 -20.89
C ALA A 213 6.02 17.72 -19.40
N THR A 214 5.05 17.02 -18.80
CA THR A 214 5.11 16.50 -17.43
C THR A 214 6.30 15.53 -17.26
N TYR A 215 6.45 14.59 -18.18
CA TYR A 215 7.58 13.68 -18.18
C TYR A 215 8.94 14.38 -18.24
N GLU A 216 9.12 15.33 -19.18
CA GLU A 216 10.37 16.09 -19.30
C GLU A 216 10.68 16.89 -18.03
N ALA A 217 9.65 17.49 -17.42
CA ALA A 217 9.80 18.22 -16.17
C ALA A 217 10.21 17.30 -15.00
N ILE A 218 9.52 16.16 -14.81
CA ILE A 218 9.84 15.17 -13.80
C ILE A 218 11.24 14.59 -14.03
N TRP A 219 11.57 14.24 -15.29
CA TRP A 219 12.88 13.70 -15.63
C TRP A 219 13.99 14.71 -15.29
N SER A 220 13.78 15.98 -15.60
CA SER A 220 14.70 17.07 -15.27
C SER A 220 14.93 17.17 -13.75
N VAL A 221 13.85 17.19 -12.96
CA VAL A 221 13.92 17.15 -11.48
C VAL A 221 14.76 15.98 -10.97
N CYS A 222 14.56 14.78 -11.53
CA CYS A 222 15.28 13.57 -11.12
C CYS A 222 16.75 13.52 -11.60
N ASN A 223 17.14 14.36 -12.56
CA ASN A 223 18.45 14.33 -13.23
C ASN A 223 19.23 15.65 -13.11
N LEU A 224 19.24 16.24 -11.91
CA LEU A 224 20.01 17.45 -11.59
C LEU A 224 19.59 18.69 -12.41
N GLY A 225 18.36 18.76 -12.87
CA GLY A 225 17.86 19.88 -13.66
C GLY A 225 18.36 19.89 -15.12
N ARG A 226 18.85 18.77 -15.65
CA ARG A 226 19.27 18.62 -17.04
C ARG A 226 18.07 18.57 -17.98
N LYS A 227 18.31 18.97 -19.24
CA LYS A 227 17.37 18.69 -20.33
C LYS A 227 17.76 17.38 -21.04
N ARG A 228 16.80 16.54 -21.38
CA ARG A 228 17.06 15.32 -22.19
C ARG A 228 17.65 15.72 -23.54
N GLY A 229 18.71 15.00 -23.96
CA GLY A 229 19.43 15.32 -25.17
C GLY A 229 20.23 16.62 -25.14
N GLY A 230 20.24 17.35 -24.00
CA GLY A 230 21.00 18.59 -23.82
C GLY A 230 22.47 18.36 -23.47
N GLN A 231 23.20 19.43 -23.23
CA GLN A 231 24.60 19.40 -22.79
C GLN A 231 24.72 18.74 -21.42
N TRP A 232 25.77 17.91 -21.20
CA TRP A 232 25.98 17.19 -19.96
C TRP A 232 26.06 18.10 -18.70
N TYR A 233 26.71 19.25 -18.82
CA TYR A 233 26.80 20.27 -17.77
C TYR A 233 25.76 21.39 -17.93
N GLY A 234 24.73 21.21 -18.76
CA GLY A 234 23.63 22.14 -18.93
C GLY A 234 22.52 21.85 -17.89
N HIS A 235 22.29 22.79 -16.98
CA HIS A 235 21.31 22.69 -15.91
C HIS A 235 20.32 23.87 -15.96
N PRO A 236 19.37 23.87 -16.92
CA PRO A 236 18.43 24.98 -17.07
C PRO A 236 17.44 25.14 -15.90
N THR A 237 17.25 24.09 -15.11
CA THR A 237 16.40 24.10 -13.92
C THR A 237 17.15 23.55 -12.71
N ILE A 238 16.53 23.65 -11.52
CA ILE A 238 17.05 23.00 -10.32
C ILE A 238 16.48 21.58 -10.23
N GLY A 239 17.34 20.61 -9.98
CA GLY A 239 16.97 19.21 -9.80
C GLY A 239 17.93 18.47 -8.89
N TRP A 240 17.63 17.22 -8.66
CA TRP A 240 18.37 16.37 -7.72
C TRP A 240 18.82 15.07 -8.40
N ASN A 241 19.76 14.37 -7.80
CA ASN A 241 20.10 13.02 -8.22
C ASN A 241 19.16 12.03 -7.51
N LEU A 242 18.08 11.66 -8.18
CA LEU A 242 17.06 10.76 -7.64
C LEU A 242 17.00 9.41 -8.37
N ARG A 243 18.01 9.09 -9.17
CA ARG A 243 18.01 7.95 -10.08
C ARG A 243 18.03 6.60 -9.37
N LEU A 244 17.30 5.63 -9.92
CA LEU A 244 17.44 4.20 -9.63
C LEU A 244 18.75 3.65 -10.25
N THR A 245 19.29 2.60 -9.68
CA THR A 245 20.48 1.89 -10.23
C THR A 245 20.09 0.76 -11.17
N GLU A 246 21.00 0.37 -12.08
CA GLU A 246 20.82 -0.79 -12.95
C GLU A 246 20.68 -2.10 -12.16
N ILE A 247 21.34 -2.21 -10.99
CA ILE A 247 21.26 -3.39 -10.12
C ILE A 247 19.85 -3.57 -9.56
N GLN A 248 19.23 -2.48 -9.10
CA GLN A 248 17.86 -2.50 -8.62
C GLN A 248 16.87 -2.82 -9.75
N ALA A 249 17.07 -2.24 -10.93
CA ALA A 249 16.26 -2.52 -12.10
C ALA A 249 16.36 -4.00 -12.52
N ALA A 250 17.53 -4.60 -12.45
CA ALA A 250 17.76 -6.01 -12.75
C ALA A 250 17.02 -6.96 -11.79
N LEU A 251 16.81 -6.56 -10.53
CA LEU A 251 15.96 -7.30 -9.59
C LEU A 251 14.47 -7.19 -9.93
N LEU A 252 14.04 -6.03 -10.44
CA LEU A 252 12.64 -5.70 -10.65
C LEU A 252 12.10 -6.17 -12.00
N LEU A 253 12.89 -6.06 -13.06
CA LEU A 253 12.41 -6.33 -14.42
C LEU A 253 11.84 -7.74 -14.60
N PRO A 254 12.52 -8.83 -14.18
CA PRO A 254 11.94 -10.17 -14.27
C PRO A 254 10.75 -10.40 -13.33
N TRP A 255 10.57 -9.56 -12.30
CA TRP A 255 9.43 -9.68 -11.39
C TRP A 255 8.11 -9.33 -12.05
N LEU A 256 8.13 -8.46 -13.07
CA LEU A 256 6.92 -8.08 -13.81
C LEU A 256 6.19 -9.27 -14.43
N ASP A 257 6.93 -10.30 -14.85
CA ASP A 257 6.35 -11.50 -15.49
C ASP A 257 5.52 -12.36 -14.53
N ARG A 258 5.84 -12.31 -13.24
CA ARG A 258 5.13 -13.11 -12.22
C ARG A 258 4.12 -12.30 -11.39
N LEU A 259 4.11 -10.97 -11.50
CA LEU A 259 3.32 -10.07 -10.66
C LEU A 259 1.82 -10.40 -10.69
N ASP A 260 1.27 -10.70 -11.86
CA ASP A 260 -0.16 -11.04 -11.99
C ASP A 260 -0.51 -12.34 -11.28
N ALA A 261 0.30 -13.38 -11.44
CA ALA A 261 0.11 -14.64 -10.76
C ALA A 261 0.22 -14.50 -9.23
N GLU A 262 1.13 -13.64 -8.75
CA GLU A 262 1.27 -13.35 -7.32
C GLU A 262 0.07 -12.56 -6.77
N ILE A 263 -0.52 -11.64 -7.56
CA ILE A 263 -1.76 -10.94 -7.19
C ILE A 263 -2.92 -11.92 -7.08
N ASP A 264 -3.10 -12.80 -8.07
CA ASP A 264 -4.17 -13.80 -8.08
C ASP A 264 -4.03 -14.79 -6.92
N HIS A 265 -2.79 -15.13 -6.55
CA HIS A 265 -2.51 -15.95 -5.37
C HIS A 265 -2.92 -15.25 -4.06
N ARG A 266 -2.52 -13.98 -3.88
CA ARG A 266 -2.92 -13.18 -2.71
C ARG A 266 -4.43 -13.00 -2.63
N GLU A 267 -5.10 -12.77 -3.77
CA GLU A 267 -6.56 -12.69 -3.83
C GLU A 267 -7.22 -13.99 -3.37
N SER A 268 -6.68 -15.14 -3.82
CA SER A 268 -7.17 -16.45 -3.40
C SER A 268 -7.05 -16.67 -1.89
N PHE A 269 -5.93 -16.23 -1.28
CA PHE A 269 -5.74 -16.27 0.17
C PHE A 269 -6.74 -15.34 0.89
N CYS A 270 -6.91 -14.10 0.42
CA CYS A 270 -7.84 -13.13 1.01
C CYS A 270 -9.28 -13.65 0.96
N THR A 271 -9.72 -14.21 -0.17
CA THR A 271 -11.04 -14.84 -0.32
C THR A 271 -11.22 -16.00 0.67
N ALA A 272 -10.22 -16.86 0.82
CA ALA A 272 -10.27 -17.95 1.79
C ALA A 272 -10.32 -17.43 3.24
N ALA A 273 -9.57 -16.37 3.56
CA ALA A 273 -9.61 -15.73 4.87
C ALA A 273 -10.99 -15.13 5.18
N GLU A 274 -11.60 -14.44 4.24
CA GLU A 274 -12.95 -13.87 4.39
C GLU A 274 -14.00 -14.96 4.62
N HIS A 275 -13.92 -16.05 3.86
CA HIS A 275 -14.79 -17.21 4.07
C HIS A 275 -14.59 -17.84 5.45
N ALA A 276 -13.36 -17.98 5.91
CA ALA A 276 -13.05 -18.55 7.23
C ALA A 276 -13.59 -17.66 8.36
N LEU A 277 -13.38 -16.35 8.29
CA LEU A 277 -13.93 -15.37 9.25
C LEU A 277 -15.47 -15.44 9.31
N THR A 278 -16.14 -15.57 8.15
CA THR A 278 -17.60 -15.70 8.07
C THR A 278 -18.09 -17.05 8.57
N ALA A 279 -17.36 -18.15 8.33
CA ALA A 279 -17.69 -19.49 8.81
C ALA A 279 -17.60 -19.58 10.33
N GLU A 280 -16.53 -19.04 10.94
CA GLU A 280 -16.40 -18.95 12.39
C GLU A 280 -17.53 -18.12 13.01
N SER A 281 -17.93 -17.02 12.37
CA SER A 281 -19.08 -16.23 12.79
C SER A 281 -20.39 -17.04 12.77
N ARG A 282 -20.59 -17.92 11.78
CA ARG A 282 -21.79 -18.80 11.69
C ARG A 282 -21.78 -19.92 12.73
N LEU A 283 -20.63 -20.54 12.97
CA LEU A 283 -20.46 -21.57 14.02
C LEU A 283 -20.75 -21.00 15.40
N ALA A 284 -20.34 -19.77 15.65
CA ALA A 284 -20.67 -19.03 16.87
C ALA A 284 -22.18 -18.83 17.07
N ARG A 285 -22.96 -18.71 15.99
CA ARG A 285 -24.46 -18.62 16.04
C ARG A 285 -25.18 -19.95 16.13
N GLY A 286 -24.48 -21.10 16.17
CA GLY A 286 -25.09 -22.44 16.21
C GLY A 286 -25.59 -22.94 14.84
N GLY A 287 -25.12 -22.36 13.74
CA GLY A 287 -25.37 -22.83 12.37
C GLY A 287 -24.58 -24.10 12.04
N GLU A 288 -25.13 -25.00 11.20
CA GLU A 288 -24.39 -26.15 10.68
C GLU A 288 -23.25 -25.70 9.75
N PRO A 289 -22.07 -26.36 9.78
CA PRO A 289 -20.98 -26.07 8.87
C PRO A 289 -21.41 -26.35 7.42
N VAL A 290 -21.33 -25.36 6.54
CA VAL A 290 -21.50 -25.58 5.10
C VAL A 290 -20.30 -26.39 4.64
N GLY A 291 -20.53 -27.65 4.25
CA GLY A 291 -19.51 -28.62 3.95
C GLY A 291 -18.50 -28.17 2.90
N VAL A 292 -17.28 -27.95 3.33
CA VAL A 292 -16.09 -28.10 2.52
C VAL A 292 -15.73 -29.58 2.63
N ALA A 293 -15.74 -30.31 1.51
CA ALA A 293 -15.41 -31.72 1.46
C ALA A 293 -14.04 -31.96 2.10
N SER A 294 -14.01 -32.52 3.31
CA SER A 294 -12.79 -32.87 4.03
C SER A 294 -12.21 -34.16 3.46
N ALA A 295 -11.04 -34.02 2.81
CA ALA A 295 -10.12 -35.15 2.71
C ALA A 295 -9.50 -35.36 4.10
N GLY A 296 -9.71 -36.53 4.68
CA GLY A 296 -9.50 -36.92 6.05
C GLY A 296 -8.19 -36.48 6.72
N GLY A 297 -8.33 -36.02 7.93
CA GLY A 297 -7.25 -35.76 8.88
C GLY A 297 -7.86 -35.16 10.13
N GLY A 298 -7.96 -35.95 11.23
CA GLY A 298 -8.50 -35.51 12.51
C GLY A 298 -7.67 -34.38 13.12
N GLY A 299 -8.18 -33.15 13.02
CA GLY A 299 -7.68 -32.00 13.74
C GLY A 299 -8.46 -31.77 15.04
N PRO A 300 -7.89 -31.09 16.06
CA PRO A 300 -8.53 -30.87 17.33
C PRO A 300 -9.77 -29.97 17.15
N SER A 301 -10.84 -30.31 17.84
CA SER A 301 -12.13 -29.62 17.85
C SER A 301 -11.99 -28.12 18.09
N GLY A 302 -12.49 -27.31 17.13
CA GLY A 302 -12.45 -25.85 17.15
C GLY A 302 -12.99 -25.23 18.45
N ALA A 303 -12.35 -24.15 18.85
CA ALA A 303 -12.77 -23.32 19.97
C ALA A 303 -14.08 -22.62 19.61
N ARG A 304 -15.13 -22.89 20.35
CA ARG A 304 -16.38 -22.12 20.26
C ARG A 304 -16.27 -20.87 21.14
N LEU A 305 -16.60 -19.70 20.56
CA LEU A 305 -16.89 -18.51 21.35
C LEU A 305 -18.06 -18.81 22.32
N PRO A 306 -18.06 -18.28 23.56
CA PRO A 306 -19.17 -18.46 24.45
C PRO A 306 -20.42 -17.79 23.88
N TYR A 307 -21.47 -18.58 23.68
CA TYR A 307 -22.82 -18.18 23.27
C TYR A 307 -22.98 -17.33 22.02
N GLY A 308 -23.07 -17.93 20.84
CA GLY A 308 -23.82 -17.42 19.68
C GLY A 308 -23.44 -16.05 19.10
N ALA A 309 -22.31 -15.48 19.53
CA ALA A 309 -21.84 -14.18 19.03
C ALA A 309 -21.03 -14.37 17.73
N GLU A 310 -21.30 -13.54 16.72
CA GLU A 310 -20.46 -13.43 15.54
C GLU A 310 -19.04 -13.07 15.93
N LEU A 311 -18.05 -13.55 15.15
CA LEU A 311 -16.71 -13.01 15.24
C LEU A 311 -16.79 -11.51 14.87
N PRO A 312 -16.47 -10.60 15.79
CA PRO A 312 -16.69 -9.16 15.58
C PRO A 312 -15.58 -8.56 14.72
N VAL A 313 -15.32 -9.19 13.57
CA VAL A 313 -14.25 -8.83 12.63
C VAL A 313 -14.78 -8.94 11.20
N SER A 314 -14.50 -7.94 10.37
CA SER A 314 -14.79 -8.00 8.95
C SER A 314 -13.58 -7.53 8.13
N VAL A 315 -13.51 -7.96 6.87
CA VAL A 315 -12.58 -7.36 5.91
C VAL A 315 -13.05 -5.94 5.59
N VAL A 316 -12.12 -4.99 5.51
CA VAL A 316 -12.41 -3.62 5.05
C VAL A 316 -12.82 -3.68 3.59
N PRO A 317 -13.99 -3.14 3.21
CA PRO A 317 -14.47 -3.19 1.82
C PRO A 317 -13.57 -2.42 0.87
N GLN A 318 -13.57 -2.81 -0.39
CA GLN A 318 -12.90 -2.08 -1.45
C GLN A 318 -13.74 -0.85 -1.88
N PRO A 319 -13.09 0.25 -2.30
CA PRO A 319 -13.78 1.40 -2.88
C PRO A 319 -14.61 1.04 -4.13
N PRO A 320 -15.66 1.80 -4.44
CA PRO A 320 -16.39 1.66 -5.68
C PRO A 320 -15.48 1.75 -6.91
N GLY A 321 -15.75 0.93 -7.92
CA GLY A 321 -14.97 0.93 -9.16
C GLY A 321 -13.67 0.11 -9.12
N THR A 322 -13.26 -0.43 -7.97
CA THR A 322 -12.17 -1.41 -7.91
C THR A 322 -12.50 -2.61 -8.80
N THR A 323 -11.66 -2.89 -9.80
CA THR A 323 -11.79 -4.06 -10.67
C THR A 323 -10.71 -5.09 -10.42
N ARG A 324 -9.57 -4.68 -9.85
CA ARG A 324 -8.53 -5.56 -9.31
C ARG A 324 -7.84 -4.87 -8.16
N ASP A 325 -7.80 -5.50 -7.01
CA ASP A 325 -6.95 -5.12 -5.87
C ASP A 325 -5.62 -5.87 -5.97
N SER A 326 -4.50 -5.22 -5.74
CA SER A 326 -3.18 -5.89 -5.75
C SER A 326 -2.88 -6.65 -4.46
N ARG A 327 -3.72 -6.50 -3.44
CA ARG A 327 -3.62 -7.19 -2.15
C ARG A 327 -2.23 -7.06 -1.52
N HIS A 328 -1.77 -5.81 -1.43
CA HIS A 328 -0.54 -5.52 -0.69
C HIS A 328 -0.69 -5.84 0.80
N LEU A 329 -1.87 -5.60 1.36
CA LEU A 329 -2.25 -5.95 2.72
C LEU A 329 -3.70 -6.44 2.72
N LEU A 330 -4.08 -7.26 3.72
CA LEU A 330 -5.48 -7.50 4.04
C LEU A 330 -5.82 -6.70 5.29
N MET A 331 -6.72 -5.74 5.17
CA MET A 331 -7.19 -4.92 6.28
C MET A 331 -8.41 -5.55 6.94
N LEU A 332 -8.36 -5.71 8.26
CA LEU A 332 -9.44 -6.26 9.08
C LEU A 332 -9.95 -5.17 10.04
N ARG A 333 -11.25 -4.97 10.09
CA ARG A 333 -11.91 -4.08 11.04
C ARG A 333 -12.47 -4.87 12.20
N LEU A 334 -12.14 -4.46 13.39
CA LEU A 334 -12.63 -4.98 14.66
C LEU A 334 -13.88 -4.17 15.06
N HIS A 335 -14.99 -4.85 15.30
CA HIS A 335 -16.28 -4.22 15.66
C HIS A 335 -16.53 -4.17 17.18
N VAL A 336 -15.48 -4.43 17.96
CA VAL A 336 -15.49 -4.35 19.43
C VAL A 336 -14.25 -3.62 19.92
N PRO A 337 -14.34 -2.88 21.01
CA PRO A 337 -13.17 -2.30 21.67
C PRO A 337 -12.22 -3.42 22.11
N VAL A 338 -10.95 -3.30 21.76
CA VAL A 338 -9.90 -4.27 22.10
C VAL A 338 -8.71 -3.56 22.79
N ASP A 339 -8.02 -4.28 23.65
CA ASP A 339 -6.67 -3.92 24.04
C ASP A 339 -5.74 -4.32 22.87
N ARG A 340 -5.27 -3.31 22.13
CA ARG A 340 -4.49 -3.56 20.89
C ARG A 340 -3.12 -4.16 21.17
N GLU A 341 -2.46 -3.77 22.25
CA GLU A 341 -1.16 -4.34 22.62
C GLU A 341 -1.32 -5.83 22.96
N PHE A 342 -2.33 -6.15 23.77
CA PHE A 342 -2.66 -7.53 24.08
C PHE A 342 -3.04 -8.33 22.82
N LEU A 343 -3.92 -7.78 21.97
CA LEU A 343 -4.33 -8.43 20.72
C LEU A 343 -3.12 -8.79 19.84
N LEU A 344 -2.26 -7.82 19.56
CA LEU A 344 -1.10 -8.01 18.68
C LEU A 344 -0.10 -9.01 19.28
N ALA A 345 0.16 -8.93 20.59
CA ALA A 345 1.04 -9.87 21.30
C ALA A 345 0.47 -11.29 21.31
N ALA A 346 -0.83 -11.42 21.59
CA ALA A 346 -1.49 -12.72 21.62
C ALA A 346 -1.57 -13.36 20.22
N MET A 347 -1.92 -12.60 19.20
CA MET A 347 -1.94 -13.08 17.80
C MET A 347 -0.55 -13.51 17.33
N ALA A 348 0.50 -12.75 17.68
CA ALA A 348 1.88 -13.16 17.38
C ALA A 348 2.27 -14.45 18.11
N ALA A 349 1.88 -14.65 19.37
CA ALA A 349 2.11 -15.87 20.12
C ALA A 349 1.35 -17.06 19.53
N GLU A 350 0.15 -16.83 18.98
CA GLU A 350 -0.60 -17.86 18.25
C GLU A 350 0.00 -18.21 16.87
N GLY A 351 1.11 -17.57 16.48
CA GLY A 351 1.80 -17.75 15.20
C GLY A 351 1.16 -17.02 14.02
N VAL A 352 0.27 -16.05 14.28
CA VAL A 352 -0.46 -15.27 13.26
C VAL A 352 -0.29 -13.77 13.56
N PRO A 353 0.91 -13.19 13.33
CA PRO A 353 1.20 -11.80 13.66
C PRO A 353 0.36 -10.82 12.81
N LEU A 354 -0.20 -9.81 13.46
CA LEU A 354 -0.90 -8.69 12.83
C LEU A 354 -0.11 -7.40 13.02
N ASP A 355 -0.32 -6.43 12.13
CA ASP A 355 0.18 -5.06 12.26
C ASP A 355 -0.92 -4.11 12.75
N ALA A 356 -0.52 -3.08 13.50
CA ALA A 356 -1.45 -2.11 14.09
C ALA A 356 -2.09 -1.14 13.07
N GLY A 357 -1.64 -1.14 11.82
CA GLY A 357 -2.06 -0.11 10.87
C GLY A 357 -1.34 1.23 11.08
N TYR A 358 -1.80 2.27 10.37
CA TYR A 358 -1.24 3.61 10.51
C TYR A 358 -1.88 4.38 11.67
N PRO A 359 -1.09 5.14 12.45
CA PRO A 359 -1.65 6.24 13.23
C PRO A 359 -2.10 7.35 12.27
N PRO A 360 -3.14 8.14 12.61
CA PRO A 360 -3.56 9.26 11.78
C PRO A 360 -2.44 10.29 11.62
N LEU A 361 -2.21 10.81 10.43
CA LEU A 361 -1.13 11.78 10.16
C LEU A 361 -1.26 13.04 11.03
N GLY A 362 -2.48 13.45 11.37
CA GLY A 362 -2.75 14.60 12.25
C GLY A 362 -2.17 14.47 13.65
N THR A 363 -1.80 13.25 14.11
CA THR A 363 -1.19 13.02 15.41
C THR A 363 0.34 13.21 15.44
N PHE A 364 0.97 13.38 14.29
CA PHE A 364 2.43 13.56 14.22
C PHE A 364 2.84 14.99 14.50
N GLU A 365 3.37 15.26 15.70
CA GLU A 365 3.89 16.58 16.08
C GLU A 365 4.93 17.13 15.08
N ALA A 366 5.70 16.26 14.44
CA ALA A 366 6.67 16.67 13.44
C ALA A 366 6.00 17.35 12.25
N LEU A 367 4.87 16.83 11.76
CA LEU A 367 4.12 17.46 10.66
C LEU A 367 3.53 18.80 11.08
N ALA A 368 3.02 18.90 12.30
CA ALA A 368 2.50 20.15 12.85
C ALA A 368 3.60 21.23 12.98
N ARG A 369 4.81 20.85 13.44
CA ARG A 369 5.97 21.77 13.53
C ARG A 369 6.43 22.27 12.15
N GLU A 370 6.31 21.46 11.12
CA GLU A 370 6.62 21.83 9.73
C GLU A 370 5.46 22.57 9.03
N GLY A 371 4.39 22.90 9.76
CA GLY A 371 3.28 23.72 9.28
C GLY A 371 2.21 22.98 8.48
N ALA A 372 2.09 21.65 8.64
CA ALA A 372 0.97 20.92 8.08
C ALA A 372 -0.38 21.45 8.61
N ARG A 373 -1.36 21.58 7.72
CA ARG A 373 -2.74 21.90 8.09
C ARG A 373 -3.52 20.60 8.27
N VAL A 374 -4.15 20.46 9.42
CA VAL A 374 -4.91 19.24 9.77
C VAL A 374 -6.39 19.60 9.89
N GLU A 375 -7.22 18.94 9.09
CA GLU A 375 -8.67 19.02 9.20
C GLU A 375 -9.18 18.05 10.28
N GLN A 376 -10.48 18.09 10.59
CA GLN A 376 -11.08 17.07 11.44
C GLN A 376 -11.07 15.72 10.71
N CYS A 377 -10.50 14.69 11.35
CA CYS A 377 -10.29 13.38 10.75
C CYS A 377 -10.86 12.23 11.60
N PRO A 378 -12.16 12.27 12.01
CA PRO A 378 -12.74 11.26 12.89
C PRO A 378 -12.72 9.85 12.29
N ALA A 379 -12.85 9.69 10.96
CA ALA A 379 -12.79 8.38 10.33
C ALA A 379 -11.38 7.78 10.38
N ALA A 380 -10.34 8.58 10.18
CA ALA A 380 -8.95 8.14 10.32
C ALA A 380 -8.61 7.80 11.77
N GLU A 381 -9.13 8.55 12.74
CA GLU A 381 -8.95 8.30 14.17
C GLU A 381 -9.63 6.98 14.59
N ALA A 382 -10.85 6.73 14.12
CA ALA A 382 -11.56 5.47 14.33
C ALA A 382 -10.80 4.30 13.68
N ALA A 383 -10.35 4.45 12.43
CA ALA A 383 -9.57 3.43 11.73
C ALA A 383 -8.31 3.02 12.48
N ALA A 384 -7.60 3.97 13.08
CA ALA A 384 -6.41 3.70 13.89
C ALA A 384 -6.71 2.86 15.14
N GLN A 385 -7.93 2.88 15.66
CA GLN A 385 -8.37 2.07 16.79
C GLN A 385 -8.95 0.72 16.36
N GLU A 386 -9.62 0.66 15.24
CA GLU A 386 -10.44 -0.46 14.81
C GLU A 386 -9.75 -1.39 13.81
N VAL A 387 -8.75 -0.91 13.05
CA VAL A 387 -8.19 -1.65 11.92
C VAL A 387 -6.83 -2.25 12.24
N VAL A 388 -6.67 -3.52 11.91
CA VAL A 388 -5.39 -4.27 11.95
C VAL A 388 -5.09 -4.86 10.57
N TRP A 389 -3.83 -5.17 10.30
CA TRP A 389 -3.39 -5.61 8.98
C TRP A 389 -2.73 -6.97 9.00
N VAL A 390 -3.03 -7.75 7.96
CA VAL A 390 -2.30 -8.96 7.60
C VAL A 390 -1.30 -8.62 6.50
N ARG A 391 -0.03 -8.94 6.72
CA ARG A 391 1.06 -8.61 5.79
C ARG A 391 0.97 -9.45 4.52
N GLN A 392 1.37 -8.86 3.40
CA GLN A 392 1.38 -9.52 2.09
C GLN A 392 2.23 -10.82 2.05
N SER A 393 3.26 -10.95 2.88
CA SER A 393 4.03 -12.19 2.98
C SER A 393 3.18 -13.37 3.47
N MET A 394 2.22 -13.12 4.37
CA MET A 394 1.27 -14.14 4.81
C MET A 394 0.28 -14.50 3.70
N LEU A 395 -0.12 -13.53 2.87
CA LEU A 395 -1.02 -13.74 1.74
C LEU A 395 -0.38 -14.58 0.61
N MET A 396 0.93 -14.79 0.67
CA MET A 396 1.68 -15.66 -0.25
C MET A 396 1.75 -17.13 0.21
N ASP A 397 1.13 -17.48 1.33
CA ASP A 397 1.01 -18.86 1.79
C ASP A 397 -0.13 -19.60 1.07
N ASP A 398 -0.20 -20.91 1.25
CA ASP A 398 -1.31 -21.71 0.72
C ASP A 398 -2.66 -21.16 1.21
N PRO A 399 -3.63 -20.86 0.34
CA PRO A 399 -4.94 -20.32 0.74
C PRO A 399 -5.68 -21.17 1.77
N ARG A 400 -5.40 -22.50 1.85
CA ARG A 400 -5.96 -23.38 2.87
C ARG A 400 -5.53 -22.99 4.30
N ASN A 401 -4.39 -22.35 4.44
CA ASN A 401 -3.86 -21.90 5.73
C ASN A 401 -4.48 -20.57 6.21
N ALA A 402 -5.31 -19.94 5.39
CA ALA A 402 -6.05 -18.74 5.78
C ALA A 402 -7.01 -18.98 6.97
N VAL A 403 -7.43 -20.23 7.18
CA VAL A 403 -8.22 -20.65 8.35
C VAL A 403 -7.53 -20.31 9.68
N HIS A 404 -6.20 -20.40 9.75
CA HIS A 404 -5.46 -20.08 10.96
C HIS A 404 -5.65 -18.62 11.42
N LEU A 405 -5.93 -17.69 10.48
CA LEU A 405 -6.24 -16.30 10.82
C LEU A 405 -7.55 -16.21 11.61
N ALA A 406 -8.60 -16.88 11.15
CA ALA A 406 -9.90 -16.89 11.80
C ALA A 406 -9.86 -17.62 13.15
N GLU A 407 -9.20 -18.79 13.21
CA GLU A 407 -9.02 -19.57 14.43
C GLU A 407 -8.24 -18.80 15.50
N ALA A 408 -7.15 -18.13 15.12
CA ALA A 408 -6.35 -17.33 16.06
C ALA A 408 -7.15 -16.13 16.58
N LEU A 409 -7.85 -15.41 15.70
CA LEU A 409 -8.72 -14.28 16.10
C LEU A 409 -9.82 -14.78 17.04
N ALA A 410 -10.51 -15.88 16.73
CA ALA A 410 -11.55 -16.44 17.57
C ALA A 410 -11.01 -16.82 18.97
N LYS A 411 -9.85 -17.46 19.01
CA LYS A 411 -9.18 -17.88 20.26
C LYS A 411 -8.76 -16.70 21.12
N VAL A 412 -8.15 -15.67 20.51
CA VAL A 412 -7.66 -14.48 21.19
C VAL A 412 -8.80 -13.61 21.69
N LEU A 413 -9.79 -13.31 20.85
CA LEU A 413 -10.94 -12.48 21.21
C LEU A 413 -11.80 -13.13 22.31
N ALA A 414 -11.95 -14.46 22.31
CA ALA A 414 -12.65 -15.18 23.37
C ALA A 414 -11.94 -15.14 24.74
N ALA A 415 -10.64 -14.91 24.75
CA ALA A 415 -9.81 -14.86 25.96
C ALA A 415 -9.52 -13.43 26.44
N MET A 416 -9.94 -12.39 25.68
CA MET A 416 -9.73 -11.00 26.07
C MET A 416 -10.57 -10.66 27.31
N PRO A 417 -9.97 -10.02 28.32
CA PRO A 417 -10.74 -9.50 29.43
C PRO A 417 -11.73 -8.43 28.92
N PRO A 418 -12.97 -8.38 29.47
CA PRO A 418 -13.86 -7.28 29.18
C PRO A 418 -13.14 -5.97 29.56
N ARG A 419 -13.08 -5.00 28.62
CA ARG A 419 -12.66 -3.64 29.01
C ARG A 419 -13.73 -3.09 29.93
N ASP A 420 -13.38 -2.86 31.17
CA ASP A 420 -14.19 -2.04 32.04
C ASP A 420 -14.42 -0.70 31.34
N GLN A 421 -15.69 -0.32 31.24
CA GLN A 421 -16.07 0.99 30.69
C GLN A 421 -15.48 2.06 31.64
N ALA A 422 -14.30 2.57 31.23
CA ALA A 422 -13.66 3.70 31.92
C ALA A 422 -14.12 5.02 31.27
#